data_710ffbb4558883942ed658ba62017269
#
_entry.id   710ffbb4558883942ed658ba62017269
#
_cell.length_a   1.000
_cell.length_b   1.000
_cell.length_c   1.000
_cell.angle_alpha   90.00
_cell.angle_beta   90.00
_cell.angle_gamma   90.00
#
_symmetry.space_group_name_H-M   'P 1'
#
loop_
_entity.id
_entity.type
_entity.pdbx_description
1 polymer ?
#
loop_
_entity_poly.entity_id
_entity_poly.type
_entity_poly.pdbx_seq_one_letter_code
_entity_poly.pdbx_strand_id
1 'polypeptide(L)'
;LGQCLEGDIFFISHCCTYFDCKSKYFFLYIQIFELIFLLLCIFFSFILKTYACFVFFHYLCGEKIIDMSEPLAERMRPRSLADYVGQKHLVGEGAVLRKMIDAGRISSFILWGPPGVGKTTLAQIVAQTLKVPFYTLSAVTSGVKDVREVIERAKSGRFFNSASPILFIDEIHRFSKSQQDSLLGAVEKGIVTLIGATTENPSFEVIRPLLSRCQLYVLKPLEKEDLEG
;
A
#
# COMPACT_ATOMS: atom_id res chain seq x y z
N LEU A 1 36.94 -3.07 -13.03
CA LEU A 1 37.55 -1.73 -12.81
C LEU A 1 38.94 -1.57 -13.46
N GLY A 2 39.63 -2.68 -13.81
CA GLY A 2 40.93 -2.67 -14.46
C GLY A 2 40.92 -2.49 -15.99
N GLN A 3 39.82 -2.72 -16.66
CA GLN A 3 39.73 -2.71 -18.15
C GLN A 3 39.26 -1.36 -18.73
N CYS A 4 38.67 -0.46 -17.96
CA CYS A 4 38.26 0.85 -18.43
C CYS A 4 39.42 1.92 -18.43
N LEU A 5 40.50 1.69 -17.71
CA LEU A 5 41.57 2.66 -17.58
C LEU A 5 42.61 2.61 -18.73
N GLU A 6 42.69 1.51 -19.48
CA GLU A 6 43.63 1.39 -20.60
C GLU A 6 43.17 2.08 -21.91
N GLY A 7 41.83 2.17 -22.10
CA GLY A 7 41.26 2.81 -23.30
C GLY A 7 41.39 4.32 -23.32
N ASP A 8 41.26 4.93 -22.15
CA ASP A 8 41.25 6.40 -22.04
C ASP A 8 42.67 7.00 -22.11
N ILE A 9 43.69 6.26 -21.69
CA ILE A 9 45.12 6.67 -21.81
C ILE A 9 45.54 6.68 -23.27
N PHE A 10 45.03 5.79 -24.10
CA PHE A 10 45.34 5.73 -25.54
C PHE A 10 44.76 6.91 -26.33
N PHE A 11 43.58 7.40 -25.94
CA PHE A 11 42.92 8.54 -26.59
C PHE A 11 43.66 9.88 -26.29
N ILE A 12 44.16 10.05 -25.09
CA ILE A 12 44.88 11.24 -24.66
C ILE A 12 46.26 11.31 -25.33
N SER A 13 46.92 10.14 -25.52
CA SER A 13 48.20 10.06 -26.22
C SER A 13 48.11 10.44 -27.72
N HIS A 14 46.98 10.17 -28.37
CA HIS A 14 46.79 10.47 -29.79
C HIS A 14 46.42 11.94 -30.05
N CYS A 15 45.80 12.61 -29.11
CA CYS A 15 45.53 14.06 -29.21
C CYS A 15 46.79 14.93 -29.03
N CYS A 16 47.76 14.46 -28.27
CA CYS A 16 49.00 15.23 -28.04
C CYS A 16 49.94 15.33 -29.26
N THR A 17 49.79 14.47 -30.27
CA THR A 17 50.63 14.49 -31.48
C THR A 17 50.15 15.44 -32.56
N TYR A 18 48.94 16.00 -32.42
CA TYR A 18 48.34 16.85 -33.47
C TYR A 18 48.26 18.33 -33.14
N PHE A 19 48.59 18.74 -31.91
CA PHE A 19 48.64 20.16 -31.54
C PHE A 19 50.02 20.55 -31.04
N ASP A 20 50.69 21.37 -31.83
CA ASP A 20 51.94 22.05 -31.48
C ASP A 20 51.65 23.10 -30.37
N CYS A 21 51.65 22.65 -29.14
CA CYS A 21 51.23 23.45 -28.02
C CYS A 21 52.40 24.07 -27.27
N LYS A 22 52.84 25.23 -27.74
CA LYS A 22 53.87 26.12 -27.10
C LYS A 22 53.34 26.88 -25.89
N SER A 23 52.20 26.49 -25.29
CA SER A 23 51.64 27.23 -24.17
C SER A 23 51.82 26.47 -22.85
N LYS A 24 52.58 27.01 -21.92
CA LYS A 24 52.72 26.54 -20.52
C LYS A 24 51.36 26.38 -19.80
N TYR A 25 50.33 27.06 -20.26
CA TYR A 25 48.98 27.04 -19.67
C TYR A 25 48.20 25.78 -20.04
N PHE A 26 48.50 25.12 -21.16
CA PHE A 26 47.80 23.90 -21.56
C PHE A 26 48.17 22.71 -20.65
N PHE A 27 49.46 22.61 -20.29
CA PHE A 27 49.94 21.60 -19.34
C PHE A 27 49.36 21.80 -17.94
N LEU A 28 49.19 23.03 -17.52
CA LEU A 28 48.61 23.38 -16.24
C LEU A 28 47.11 23.04 -16.23
N TYR A 29 46.39 23.25 -17.35
CA TYR A 29 44.97 22.91 -17.49
C TYR A 29 44.70 21.39 -17.42
N ILE A 30 45.55 20.57 -18.04
CA ILE A 30 45.47 19.12 -17.98
C ILE A 30 45.71 18.64 -16.55
N GLN A 31 46.71 19.15 -15.86
CA GLN A 31 46.98 18.76 -14.47
C GLN A 31 45.81 19.13 -13.51
N ILE A 32 45.25 20.32 -13.71
CA ILE A 32 44.06 20.74 -12.91
C ILE A 32 42.85 19.85 -13.21
N PHE A 33 42.63 19.48 -14.46
CA PHE A 33 41.54 18.62 -14.87
C PHE A 33 41.67 17.18 -14.29
N GLU A 34 42.87 16.62 -14.32
CA GLU A 34 43.18 15.33 -13.70
C GLU A 34 42.98 15.38 -12.19
N LEU A 35 43.38 16.43 -11.52
CA LEU A 35 43.20 16.61 -10.09
C LEU A 35 41.70 16.72 -9.70
N ILE A 36 40.95 17.48 -10.48
CA ILE A 36 39.47 17.61 -10.29
C ILE A 36 38.78 16.28 -10.52
N PHE A 37 39.17 15.55 -11.57
CA PHE A 37 38.60 14.22 -11.87
C PHE A 37 38.93 13.23 -10.76
N LEU A 38 40.13 13.21 -10.24
CA LEU A 38 40.52 12.36 -9.12
C LEU A 38 39.72 12.69 -7.85
N LEU A 39 39.55 13.97 -7.55
CA LEU A 39 38.73 14.42 -6.42
C LEU A 39 37.29 14.05 -6.57
N LEU A 40 36.71 14.15 -7.76
CA LEU A 40 35.35 13.70 -8.05
C LEU A 40 35.19 12.18 -7.89
N CYS A 41 36.15 11.39 -8.34
CA CYS A 41 36.15 9.93 -8.16
C CYS A 41 36.25 9.53 -6.69
N ILE A 42 37.06 10.20 -5.90
CA ILE A 42 37.20 9.97 -4.45
C ILE A 42 35.89 10.35 -3.75
N PHE A 43 35.30 11.50 -4.10
CA PHE A 43 34.05 11.98 -3.54
C PHE A 43 32.86 11.03 -3.88
N PHE A 44 32.82 10.58 -5.13
CA PHE A 44 31.78 9.60 -5.56
C PHE A 44 31.96 8.24 -4.89
N SER A 45 33.19 7.76 -4.73
CA SER A 45 33.50 6.54 -3.98
C SER A 45 33.14 6.65 -2.49
N PHE A 46 33.35 7.84 -1.89
CA PHE A 46 32.96 8.10 -0.51
C PHE A 46 31.43 8.12 -0.35
N ILE A 47 30.69 8.75 -1.26
CA ILE A 47 29.22 8.75 -1.28
C ILE A 47 28.68 7.34 -1.45
N LEU A 48 29.23 6.55 -2.37
CA LEU A 48 28.81 5.16 -2.58
C LEU A 48 29.05 4.28 -1.34
N LYS A 49 30.20 4.47 -0.66
CA LYS A 49 30.49 3.74 0.59
C LYS A 49 29.57 4.16 1.74
N THR A 50 29.29 5.45 1.89
CA THR A 50 28.34 5.93 2.91
C THR A 50 26.91 5.49 2.62
N TYR A 51 26.49 5.50 1.36
CA TYR A 51 25.18 5.01 0.95
C TYR A 51 25.05 3.50 1.14
N ALA A 52 26.06 2.72 0.76
CA ALA A 52 26.11 1.27 0.99
C ALA A 52 26.11 0.93 2.49
N CYS A 53 26.84 1.71 3.31
CA CYS A 53 26.85 1.54 4.75
C CYS A 53 25.48 1.90 5.37
N PHE A 54 24.82 2.94 4.87
CA PHE A 54 23.47 3.34 5.31
C PHE A 54 22.43 2.30 4.92
N VAL A 55 22.47 1.78 3.69
CA VAL A 55 21.55 0.70 3.23
C VAL A 55 21.85 -0.60 3.98
N PHE A 56 23.11 -0.94 4.22
CA PHE A 56 23.50 -2.13 4.98
C PHE A 56 23.12 -2.00 6.46
N PHE A 57 23.28 -0.82 7.05
CA PHE A 57 22.81 -0.55 8.42
C PHE A 57 21.28 -0.61 8.51
N HIS A 58 20.56 -0.09 7.51
CA HIS A 58 19.11 -0.20 7.43
C HIS A 58 18.64 -1.65 7.21
N TYR A 59 19.46 -2.46 6.52
CA TYR A 59 19.16 -3.89 6.30
C TYR A 59 19.49 -4.76 7.52
N LEU A 60 20.55 -4.43 8.26
CA LEU A 60 20.95 -5.13 9.49
C LEU A 60 20.15 -4.68 10.72
N CYS A 61 19.74 -3.43 10.80
CA CYS A 61 18.78 -2.93 11.77
C CYS A 61 17.34 -3.21 11.39
N GLY A 62 17.06 -4.33 10.74
CA GLY A 62 15.71 -4.84 10.42
C GLY A 62 14.85 -5.17 11.64
N GLU A 63 15.21 -4.69 12.82
CA GLU A 63 14.28 -4.49 13.91
C GLU A 63 13.30 -3.40 13.46
N LYS A 64 12.05 -3.79 13.22
CA LYS A 64 10.93 -2.87 13.17
C LYS A 64 11.09 -1.94 14.38
N ILE A 65 11.51 -0.70 14.11
CA ILE A 65 11.35 0.37 15.10
C ILE A 65 9.86 0.36 15.39
N ILE A 66 9.46 -0.19 16.52
CA ILE A 66 8.09 -0.15 16.98
C ILE A 66 7.81 1.33 17.14
N ASP A 67 7.05 1.89 16.21
CA ASP A 67 6.65 3.28 16.28
C ASP A 67 5.79 3.43 17.55
N MET A 68 6.44 3.90 18.62
CA MET A 68 5.79 4.11 19.93
C MET A 68 4.74 5.23 19.87
N SER A 69 4.61 5.90 18.73
CA SER A 69 3.57 6.92 18.50
C SER A 69 2.20 6.32 18.20
N GLU A 70 2.12 5.06 17.74
CA GLU A 70 0.84 4.40 17.52
C GLU A 70 0.15 4.00 18.83
N PRO A 71 -1.16 4.28 19.00
CA PRO A 71 -1.93 3.84 20.17
C PRO A 71 -1.85 2.32 20.36
N LEU A 72 -1.83 1.86 21.61
CA LEU A 72 -1.73 0.44 21.93
C LEU A 72 -2.79 -0.41 21.21
N ALA A 73 -4.02 0.09 21.13
CA ALA A 73 -5.12 -0.59 20.44
C ALA A 73 -4.84 -0.86 18.95
N GLU A 74 -4.13 0.05 18.27
CA GLU A 74 -3.74 -0.15 16.86
C GLU A 74 -2.59 -1.16 16.75
N ARG A 75 -1.62 -1.09 17.65
CA ARG A 75 -0.50 -2.04 17.71
C ARG A 75 -0.94 -3.47 18.01
N MET A 76 -1.97 -3.64 18.84
CA MET A 76 -2.55 -4.94 19.21
C MET A 76 -3.58 -5.45 18.19
N ARG A 77 -3.87 -4.67 17.13
CA ARG A 77 -4.84 -5.08 16.11
C ARG A 77 -4.38 -6.34 15.39
N PRO A 78 -5.22 -7.39 15.29
CA PRO A 78 -4.89 -8.61 14.55
C PRO A 78 -4.52 -8.30 13.10
N ARG A 79 -3.48 -8.95 12.61
CA ARG A 79 -2.98 -8.78 11.23
C ARG A 79 -3.24 -10.00 10.35
N SER A 80 -3.64 -11.10 10.94
CA SER A 80 -3.97 -12.34 10.22
C SER A 80 -5.33 -12.88 10.64
N LEU A 81 -5.93 -13.74 9.81
CA LEU A 81 -7.17 -14.44 10.17
C LEU A 81 -6.99 -15.40 11.35
N ALA A 82 -5.75 -15.86 11.60
CA ALA A 82 -5.44 -16.74 12.72
C ALA A 82 -5.52 -16.00 14.07
N ASP A 83 -5.12 -14.71 14.06
CA ASP A 83 -5.14 -13.86 15.25
C ASP A 83 -6.51 -13.17 15.46
N TYR A 84 -7.42 -13.32 14.49
CA TYR A 84 -8.73 -12.67 14.55
C TYR A 84 -9.67 -13.44 15.46
N VAL A 85 -10.01 -12.83 16.57
CA VAL A 85 -10.82 -13.42 17.65
C VAL A 85 -12.32 -13.33 17.33
N GLY A 86 -13.06 -14.38 17.66
CA GLY A 86 -14.49 -14.46 17.46
C GLY A 86 -14.91 -14.73 16.01
N GLN A 87 -16.19 -14.55 15.71
CA GLN A 87 -16.79 -14.66 14.37
C GLN A 87 -16.51 -15.99 13.64
N LYS A 88 -16.35 -17.09 14.36
CA LYS A 88 -16.02 -18.42 13.80
C LYS A 88 -16.99 -18.85 12.68
N HIS A 89 -18.24 -18.40 12.71
CA HIS A 89 -19.23 -18.68 11.67
C HIS A 89 -18.92 -18.00 10.32
N LEU A 90 -18.09 -16.94 10.30
CA LEU A 90 -17.71 -16.21 9.09
C LEU A 90 -16.29 -16.57 8.61
N VAL A 91 -15.35 -16.66 9.55
CA VAL A 91 -13.91 -16.81 9.25
C VAL A 91 -13.30 -18.12 9.73
N GLY A 92 -14.08 -18.97 10.42
CA GLY A 92 -13.64 -20.30 10.85
C GLY A 92 -13.38 -21.24 9.66
N GLU A 93 -12.82 -22.40 9.92
CA GLU A 93 -12.57 -23.41 8.90
C GLU A 93 -13.86 -23.80 8.18
N GLY A 94 -13.84 -23.74 6.84
CA GLY A 94 -14.98 -24.06 6.00
C GLY A 94 -16.07 -22.99 5.92
N ALA A 95 -15.94 -21.88 6.64
CA ALA A 95 -16.86 -20.74 6.56
C ALA A 95 -16.82 -20.05 5.18
N VAL A 96 -17.94 -19.41 4.83
CA VAL A 96 -18.12 -18.84 3.48
C VAL A 96 -17.08 -17.77 3.17
N LEU A 97 -16.89 -16.80 4.06
CA LEU A 97 -15.95 -15.71 3.86
C LEU A 97 -14.49 -16.25 3.82
N ARG A 98 -14.17 -17.22 4.69
CA ARG A 98 -12.86 -17.88 4.68
C ARG A 98 -12.56 -18.52 3.34
N LYS A 99 -13.48 -19.31 2.79
CA LYS A 99 -13.32 -19.94 1.47
C LYS A 99 -13.09 -18.93 0.35
N MET A 100 -13.79 -17.79 0.38
CA MET A 100 -13.61 -16.71 -0.62
C MET A 100 -12.23 -16.07 -0.53
N ILE A 101 -11.75 -15.84 0.69
CA ILE A 101 -10.41 -15.29 0.93
C ILE A 101 -9.33 -16.28 0.47
N ASP A 102 -9.46 -17.55 0.84
CA ASP A 102 -8.52 -18.61 0.47
C ASP A 102 -8.49 -18.83 -1.05
N ALA A 103 -9.64 -18.65 -1.73
CA ALA A 103 -9.73 -18.69 -3.19
C ALA A 103 -9.17 -17.45 -3.89
N GLY A 104 -8.75 -16.41 -3.13
CA GLY A 104 -8.24 -15.15 -3.68
C GLY A 104 -9.30 -14.30 -4.40
N ARG A 105 -10.57 -14.59 -4.20
CA ARG A 105 -11.69 -13.92 -4.89
C ARG A 105 -12.77 -13.57 -3.88
N ILE A 106 -12.99 -12.28 -3.70
CA ILE A 106 -14.08 -11.77 -2.88
C ILE A 106 -15.07 -10.97 -3.72
N SER A 107 -16.35 -11.12 -3.44
CA SER A 107 -17.41 -10.22 -3.90
C SER A 107 -17.56 -9.06 -2.93
N SER A 108 -18.24 -8.00 -3.34
CA SER A 108 -18.62 -6.91 -2.43
C SER A 108 -19.54 -7.41 -1.33
N PHE A 109 -19.34 -6.93 -0.10
CA PHE A 109 -20.14 -7.31 1.04
C PHE A 109 -20.31 -6.20 2.06
N ILE A 110 -21.31 -6.34 2.92
CA ILE A 110 -21.59 -5.43 4.02
C ILE A 110 -21.46 -6.21 5.34
N LEU A 111 -20.69 -5.65 6.26
CA LEU A 111 -20.52 -6.14 7.63
C LEU A 111 -21.50 -5.40 8.54
N TRP A 112 -22.47 -6.12 9.09
CA TRP A 112 -23.45 -5.58 10.02
C TRP A 112 -23.24 -6.16 11.41
N GLY A 113 -23.14 -5.32 12.43
CA GLY A 113 -23.02 -5.77 13.82
C GLY A 113 -22.69 -4.62 14.77
N PRO A 114 -22.72 -4.87 16.08
CA PRO A 114 -22.48 -3.85 17.09
C PRO A 114 -21.09 -3.20 16.95
N PRO A 115 -20.86 -2.06 17.58
CA PRO A 115 -19.53 -1.45 17.61
C PRO A 115 -18.52 -2.36 18.34
N GLY A 116 -17.25 -2.26 17.99
CA GLY A 116 -16.17 -2.98 18.66
C GLY A 116 -15.99 -4.46 18.27
N VAL A 117 -16.83 -5.05 17.41
CA VAL A 117 -16.73 -6.48 17.02
C VAL A 117 -15.68 -6.77 15.94
N GLY A 118 -14.85 -5.79 15.57
CA GLY A 118 -13.75 -6.01 14.63
C GLY A 118 -14.10 -5.84 13.14
N LYS A 119 -15.17 -5.14 12.75
CA LYS A 119 -15.53 -4.91 11.32
C LYS A 119 -14.40 -4.33 10.50
N THR A 120 -13.79 -3.25 10.96
CA THR A 120 -12.65 -2.57 10.29
C THR A 120 -11.42 -3.47 10.23
N THR A 121 -11.14 -4.16 11.32
CA THR A 121 -10.02 -5.12 11.41
C THR A 121 -10.17 -6.24 10.40
N LEU A 122 -11.37 -6.84 10.31
CA LEU A 122 -11.64 -7.90 9.34
C LEU A 122 -11.43 -7.42 7.90
N ALA A 123 -11.90 -6.22 7.55
CA ALA A 123 -11.69 -5.65 6.22
C ALA A 123 -10.21 -5.43 5.89
N GLN A 124 -9.41 -4.98 6.86
CA GLN A 124 -7.96 -4.82 6.69
C GLN A 124 -7.25 -6.17 6.51
N ILE A 125 -7.58 -7.17 7.33
CA ILE A 125 -7.02 -8.52 7.20
C ILE A 125 -7.31 -9.12 5.82
N VAL A 126 -8.54 -8.95 5.33
CA VAL A 126 -8.95 -9.41 3.99
C VAL A 126 -8.07 -8.75 2.91
N ALA A 127 -7.88 -7.44 2.96
CA ALA A 127 -7.06 -6.72 2.00
C ALA A 127 -5.58 -7.15 2.05
N GLN A 128 -5.03 -7.34 3.24
CA GLN A 128 -3.65 -7.79 3.44
C GLN A 128 -3.45 -9.21 2.93
N THR A 129 -4.39 -10.11 3.21
CA THR A 129 -4.33 -11.52 2.76
C THR A 129 -4.38 -11.60 1.24
N LEU A 130 -5.22 -10.80 0.60
CA LEU A 130 -5.35 -10.75 -0.86
C LEU A 130 -4.26 -9.91 -1.54
N LYS A 131 -3.45 -9.17 -0.77
CA LYS A 131 -2.40 -8.26 -1.26
C LYS A 131 -2.93 -7.24 -2.28
N VAL A 132 -4.12 -6.71 -2.03
CA VAL A 132 -4.75 -5.69 -2.88
C VAL A 132 -4.72 -4.31 -2.21
N PRO A 133 -4.72 -3.22 -2.99
CA PRO A 133 -4.82 -1.88 -2.43
C PRO A 133 -6.09 -1.71 -1.59
N PHE A 134 -5.95 -1.03 -0.45
CA PHE A 134 -7.03 -0.79 0.51
C PHE A 134 -7.29 0.71 0.64
N TYR A 135 -8.46 1.16 0.24
CA TYR A 135 -8.90 2.54 0.36
C TYR A 135 -9.97 2.63 1.43
N THR A 136 -9.84 3.59 2.34
CA THR A 136 -10.80 3.80 3.43
C THR A 136 -11.50 5.14 3.26
N LEU A 137 -12.81 5.12 3.38
CA LEU A 137 -13.65 6.30 3.48
C LEU A 137 -14.46 6.23 4.77
N SER A 138 -14.52 7.35 5.49
CA SER A 138 -15.42 7.48 6.64
C SER A 138 -16.67 8.23 6.18
N ALA A 139 -17.82 7.63 6.37
CA ALA A 139 -19.09 8.25 6.00
C ALA A 139 -19.39 9.55 6.79
N VAL A 140 -18.68 9.77 7.90
CA VAL A 140 -18.83 11.00 8.69
C VAL A 140 -18.13 12.20 8.05
N THR A 141 -16.98 11.98 7.41
CA THR A 141 -16.11 13.06 6.92
C THR A 141 -16.02 13.13 5.40
N SER A 142 -16.36 12.06 4.68
CA SER A 142 -16.18 11.97 3.24
C SER A 142 -17.41 12.43 2.46
N GLY A 143 -17.20 13.26 1.44
CA GLY A 143 -18.23 13.74 0.51
C GLY A 143 -18.30 12.92 -0.79
N VAL A 144 -19.24 13.27 -1.68
CA VAL A 144 -19.35 12.66 -3.02
C VAL A 144 -18.08 12.84 -3.85
N LYS A 145 -17.35 13.95 -3.64
CA LYS A 145 -16.07 14.21 -4.33
C LYS A 145 -15.02 13.19 -3.95
N ASP A 146 -14.90 12.89 -2.66
CA ASP A 146 -13.90 11.94 -2.13
C ASP A 146 -14.17 10.53 -2.67
N VAL A 147 -15.45 10.14 -2.72
CA VAL A 147 -15.87 8.85 -3.32
C VAL A 147 -15.43 8.77 -4.79
N ARG A 148 -15.66 9.81 -5.57
CA ARG A 148 -15.28 9.86 -6.98
C ARG A 148 -13.77 9.82 -7.16
N GLU A 149 -13.03 10.56 -6.33
CA GLU A 149 -11.56 10.60 -6.38
C GLU A 149 -10.96 9.22 -6.13
N VAL A 150 -11.45 8.50 -5.11
CA VAL A 150 -10.99 7.13 -4.82
C VAL A 150 -11.32 6.18 -5.97
N ILE A 151 -12.51 6.30 -6.58
CA ILE A 151 -12.88 5.49 -7.75
C ILE A 151 -11.95 5.77 -8.94
N GLU A 152 -11.59 7.03 -9.20
CA GLU A 152 -10.66 7.37 -10.28
C GLU A 152 -9.23 6.87 -10.00
N ARG A 153 -8.77 6.96 -8.76
CA ARG A 153 -7.49 6.35 -8.34
C ARG A 153 -7.50 4.84 -8.54
N ALA A 154 -8.60 4.17 -8.18
CA ALA A 154 -8.77 2.74 -8.38
C ALA A 154 -8.74 2.35 -9.86
N LYS A 155 -9.36 3.14 -10.74
CA LYS A 155 -9.30 2.94 -12.20
C LYS A 155 -7.88 3.07 -12.73
N SER A 156 -7.17 4.12 -12.32
CA SER A 156 -5.80 4.38 -12.78
C SER A 156 -4.83 3.29 -12.32
N GLY A 157 -4.97 2.80 -11.08
CA GLY A 157 -4.15 1.73 -10.53
C GLY A 157 -4.37 0.37 -11.20
N ARG A 158 -5.50 0.15 -11.84
CA ARG A 158 -5.87 -1.09 -12.50
C ARG A 158 -5.01 -1.43 -13.73
N PHE A 159 -4.40 -0.42 -14.36
CA PHE A 159 -3.45 -0.63 -15.47
C PHE A 159 -2.20 -1.41 -15.04
N PHE A 160 -1.87 -1.39 -13.75
CA PHE A 160 -0.68 -2.04 -13.19
C PHE A 160 -1.00 -3.27 -12.33
N ASN A 161 -2.25 -3.42 -11.88
CA ASN A 161 -2.69 -4.51 -11.02
C ASN A 161 -3.96 -5.16 -11.57
N SER A 162 -3.95 -6.47 -11.77
CA SER A 162 -5.10 -7.23 -12.28
C SER A 162 -6.23 -7.41 -11.26
N ALA A 163 -5.96 -7.24 -9.96
CA ALA A 163 -6.93 -7.41 -8.90
C ALA A 163 -7.64 -6.09 -8.57
N SER A 164 -8.97 -6.15 -8.35
CA SER A 164 -9.75 -4.98 -7.94
C SER A 164 -9.39 -4.55 -6.53
N PRO A 165 -9.07 -3.25 -6.30
CA PRO A 165 -8.80 -2.74 -4.97
C PRO A 165 -10.04 -2.82 -4.08
N ILE A 166 -9.82 -2.92 -2.78
CA ILE A 166 -10.89 -2.89 -1.78
C ILE A 166 -11.17 -1.44 -1.40
N LEU A 167 -12.45 -1.05 -1.47
CA LEU A 167 -12.96 0.19 -0.93
C LEU A 167 -13.73 -0.12 0.34
N PHE A 168 -13.16 0.25 1.48
CA PHE A 168 -13.81 0.12 2.78
C PHE A 168 -14.54 1.42 3.14
N ILE A 169 -15.80 1.29 3.50
CA ILE A 169 -16.62 2.42 3.97
C ILE A 169 -17.11 2.12 5.38
N ASP A 170 -16.58 2.89 6.33
CA ASP A 170 -17.03 2.79 7.71
C ASP A 170 -18.31 3.59 7.90
N GLU A 171 -19.25 3.01 8.66
CA GLU A 171 -20.58 3.55 8.95
C GLU A 171 -21.33 3.97 7.67
N ILE A 172 -21.41 3.05 6.69
CA ILE A 172 -22.01 3.29 5.37
C ILE A 172 -23.47 3.81 5.45
N HIS A 173 -24.18 3.54 6.54
CA HIS A 173 -25.52 4.06 6.80
C HIS A 173 -25.58 5.59 6.88
N ARG A 174 -24.47 6.25 7.19
CA ARG A 174 -24.38 7.71 7.24
C ARG A 174 -24.18 8.36 5.86
N PHE A 175 -23.88 7.58 4.84
CA PHE A 175 -23.85 8.08 3.49
C PHE A 175 -25.24 8.43 2.99
N SER A 176 -25.39 9.63 2.42
CA SER A 176 -26.62 10.00 1.72
C SER A 176 -26.89 9.05 0.55
N LYS A 177 -28.14 8.96 0.12
CA LYS A 177 -28.52 8.12 -1.03
C LYS A 177 -27.72 8.46 -2.29
N SER A 178 -27.43 9.75 -2.53
CA SER A 178 -26.60 10.19 -3.66
C SER A 178 -25.13 9.74 -3.58
N GLN A 179 -24.57 9.65 -2.36
CA GLN A 179 -23.23 9.10 -2.16
C GLN A 179 -23.20 7.60 -2.42
N GLN A 180 -24.20 6.87 -1.92
CA GLN A 180 -24.34 5.46 -2.16
C GLN A 180 -24.60 5.15 -3.65
N ASP A 181 -25.40 5.95 -4.34
CA ASP A 181 -25.63 5.82 -5.79
C ASP A 181 -24.32 6.01 -6.59
N SER A 182 -23.43 6.90 -6.15
CA SER A 182 -22.15 7.13 -6.82
C SER A 182 -21.22 5.91 -6.80
N LEU A 183 -21.42 4.98 -5.87
CA LEU A 183 -20.67 3.72 -5.75
C LEU A 183 -21.12 2.66 -6.74
N LEU A 184 -22.42 2.69 -7.15
CA LEU A 184 -23.03 1.61 -7.93
C LEU A 184 -22.25 1.26 -9.19
N GLY A 185 -21.92 2.27 -9.99
CA GLY A 185 -21.22 2.04 -11.24
C GLY A 185 -19.81 1.44 -11.07
N ALA A 186 -19.14 1.75 -9.96
CA ALA A 186 -17.82 1.21 -9.66
C ALA A 186 -17.89 -0.24 -9.16
N VAL A 187 -18.90 -0.55 -8.35
CA VAL A 187 -19.17 -1.90 -7.84
C VAL A 187 -19.64 -2.83 -8.96
N GLU A 188 -20.58 -2.38 -9.79
CA GLU A 188 -21.10 -3.17 -10.93
C GLU A 188 -20.02 -3.54 -11.94
N LYS A 189 -19.17 -2.58 -12.28
CA LYS A 189 -18.05 -2.79 -13.23
C LYS A 189 -16.86 -3.51 -12.59
N GLY A 190 -16.94 -3.86 -11.31
CA GLY A 190 -15.84 -4.46 -10.56
C GLY A 190 -14.59 -3.58 -10.50
N ILE A 191 -14.71 -2.25 -10.61
CA ILE A 191 -13.60 -1.30 -10.50
C ILE A 191 -13.04 -1.35 -9.08
N VAL A 192 -13.93 -1.47 -8.11
CA VAL A 192 -13.61 -1.67 -6.70
C VAL A 192 -14.43 -2.83 -6.14
N THR A 193 -13.88 -3.52 -5.15
CA THR A 193 -14.63 -4.44 -4.28
C THR A 193 -15.05 -3.67 -3.05
N LEU A 194 -16.34 -3.47 -2.85
CA LEU A 194 -16.88 -2.73 -1.73
C LEU A 194 -16.94 -3.60 -0.47
N ILE A 195 -16.42 -3.10 0.64
CA ILE A 195 -16.67 -3.61 1.98
C ILE A 195 -17.30 -2.49 2.79
N GLY A 196 -18.60 -2.56 3.03
CA GLY A 196 -19.31 -1.62 3.89
C GLY A 196 -19.35 -2.12 5.32
N ALA A 197 -19.19 -1.24 6.31
CA ALA A 197 -19.43 -1.55 7.71
C ALA A 197 -20.58 -0.69 8.24
N THR A 198 -21.44 -1.29 9.06
CA THR A 198 -22.55 -0.57 9.67
C THR A 198 -22.95 -1.18 11.01
N THR A 199 -23.41 -0.33 11.91
CA THR A 199 -24.05 -0.71 13.17
C THR A 199 -25.56 -0.77 13.04
N GLU A 200 -26.11 -0.06 12.05
CA GLU A 200 -27.56 0.01 11.79
C GLU A 200 -28.02 -1.09 10.82
N ASN A 201 -29.31 -1.38 10.81
CA ASN A 201 -29.84 -2.40 9.92
C ASN A 201 -29.72 -1.97 8.45
N PRO A 202 -28.90 -2.64 7.65
CA PRO A 202 -28.62 -2.22 6.28
C PRO A 202 -29.86 -2.28 5.37
N SER A 203 -30.86 -3.05 5.71
CA SER A 203 -32.11 -3.15 4.92
C SER A 203 -32.89 -1.84 4.86
N PHE A 204 -32.71 -0.95 5.83
CA PHE A 204 -33.37 0.35 5.89
C PHE A 204 -32.45 1.50 5.45
N GLU A 205 -31.16 1.40 5.72
CA GLU A 205 -30.21 2.48 5.58
C GLU A 205 -29.42 2.42 4.27
N VAL A 206 -29.23 1.24 3.73
CA VAL A 206 -28.51 1.08 2.46
C VAL A 206 -29.49 0.95 1.30
N ILE A 207 -29.20 1.64 0.21
CA ILE A 207 -30.07 1.60 -0.97
C ILE A 207 -30.18 0.19 -1.56
N ARG A 208 -31.38 -0.20 -1.97
CA ARG A 208 -31.66 -1.54 -2.51
C ARG A 208 -30.73 -1.94 -3.69
N PRO A 209 -30.43 -1.04 -4.66
CA PRO A 209 -29.51 -1.38 -5.75
C PRO A 209 -28.12 -1.78 -5.26
N LEU A 210 -27.61 -1.18 -4.18
CA LEU A 210 -26.31 -1.51 -3.61
C LEU A 210 -26.38 -2.84 -2.83
N LEU A 211 -27.43 -3.03 -2.04
CA LEU A 211 -27.68 -4.29 -1.30
C LEU A 211 -27.78 -5.50 -2.23
N SER A 212 -28.43 -5.36 -3.39
CA SER A 212 -28.57 -6.47 -4.35
C SER A 212 -27.24 -6.93 -4.97
N ARG A 213 -26.17 -6.14 -4.83
CA ARG A 213 -24.82 -6.40 -5.35
C ARG A 213 -23.82 -6.79 -4.29
N CYS A 214 -24.24 -6.74 -3.03
CA CYS A 214 -23.40 -7.04 -1.89
C CYS A 214 -23.95 -8.23 -1.12
N GLN A 215 -23.06 -9.06 -0.62
CA GLN A 215 -23.43 -10.08 0.37
C GLN A 215 -23.55 -9.41 1.75
N LEU A 216 -24.43 -9.90 2.58
CA LEU A 216 -24.59 -9.39 3.94
C LEU A 216 -24.04 -10.39 4.94
N TYR A 217 -23.09 -9.96 5.75
CA TYR A 217 -22.53 -10.74 6.86
C TYR A 217 -22.86 -10.09 8.19
N VAL A 218 -23.44 -10.88 9.08
CA VAL A 218 -23.81 -10.44 10.42
C VAL A 218 -22.72 -10.83 11.39
N LEU A 219 -22.13 -9.85 12.07
CA LEU A 219 -21.17 -10.07 13.13
C LEU A 219 -21.88 -10.10 14.48
N LYS A 220 -21.55 -11.10 15.28
CA LYS A 220 -22.10 -11.28 16.62
C LYS A 220 -21.25 -10.50 17.64
N PRO A 221 -21.83 -10.11 18.78
CA PRO A 221 -21.01 -9.62 19.91
C PRO A 221 -19.94 -10.65 20.28
N LEU A 222 -18.79 -10.18 20.75
CA LEU A 222 -17.75 -11.05 21.28
C LEU A 222 -18.19 -11.61 22.64
N GLU A 223 -17.98 -12.89 22.85
CA GLU A 223 -18.27 -13.59 24.10
C GLU A 223 -17.04 -13.50 25.03
N LYS A 224 -17.21 -13.79 26.32
CA LYS A 224 -16.09 -13.73 27.29
C LYS A 224 -14.98 -14.69 26.91
N GLU A 225 -15.34 -15.88 26.45
CA GLU A 225 -14.41 -16.92 25.99
C GLU A 225 -13.55 -16.47 24.81
N ASP A 226 -14.08 -15.57 23.99
CA ASP A 226 -13.34 -14.97 22.86
C ASP A 226 -12.28 -13.95 23.32
N LEU A 227 -12.42 -13.39 24.53
CA LEU A 227 -11.54 -12.34 25.07
C LEU A 227 -10.49 -12.88 26.04
N GLU A 228 -10.70 -14.07 26.59
CA GLU A 228 -9.81 -14.70 27.59
C GLU A 228 -8.79 -15.68 26.95
N GLY A 229 -8.89 -15.96 25.65
CA GLY A 229 -7.99 -16.83 24.87
C GLY A 229 -6.90 -16.05 24.19
#